data_489909c1b019f46489783401a3cd78cf
#
_entry.id   489909c1b019f46489783401a3cd78cf
#
_cell.length_a   1.000
_cell.length_b   1.000
_cell.length_c   1.000
_cell.angle_alpha   90.00
_cell.angle_beta   90.00
_cell.angle_gamma   90.00
#
_symmetry.space_group_name_H-M   'P 1'
#
loop_
_entity.id
_entity.type
_entity.pdbx_description
1 polymer ?
#
loop_
_entity_poly.entity_id
_entity_poly.type
_entity_poly.pdbx_seq_one_letter_code
_entity_poly.pdbx_strand_id
1 'polypeptide(L)'
;MVLQNNGGDDLLINQSGSEDISFNFPGKMSSGASYDVSVKIQPNTQTCSISKGAGTVNGRVSDLAVVCSSESFTVGGSISGLSGTVILQNNGGDDLTLSTNGEFSFQSKVAKGSEYFVSVKTNPSPLTCSASSNRGIIDSDIDTVSVTCSIETYLLSGTASGIGSSTLGLVHGGESISITDNESDNVSFQFTTPVTNQGGYAITIRSEEHTSE
;
A
#
# COMPACT_ATOMS: atom_id res chain seq x y z
N MET A 1 12.01 -28.78 -0.21
CA MET A 1 13.45 -28.51 -0.03
C MET A 1 14.28 -29.73 -0.41
N VAL A 2 15.57 -29.53 -0.66
CA VAL A 2 16.49 -30.65 -0.89
C VAL A 2 17.64 -30.58 0.12
N LEU A 3 17.83 -31.65 0.86
CA LEU A 3 19.02 -31.84 1.70
C LEU A 3 20.07 -32.59 0.89
N GLN A 4 21.34 -32.38 1.21
CA GLN A 4 22.45 -33.09 0.58
C GLN A 4 23.47 -33.51 1.64
N ASN A 5 23.94 -34.73 1.58
CA ASN A 5 25.02 -35.22 2.42
C ASN A 5 26.32 -35.39 1.60
N ASN A 6 27.43 -34.85 2.12
CA ASN A 6 28.77 -34.92 1.51
C ASN A 6 28.81 -34.50 0.02
N GLY A 7 27.97 -33.57 -0.38
CA GLY A 7 27.93 -33.00 -1.74
C GLY A 7 27.41 -33.96 -2.84
N GLY A 8 26.85 -35.13 -2.51
CA GLY A 8 26.45 -36.13 -3.52
C GLY A 8 25.15 -36.87 -3.23
N ASP A 9 24.81 -37.11 -1.98
CA ASP A 9 23.61 -37.86 -1.60
C ASP A 9 22.46 -36.90 -1.34
N ASP A 10 21.56 -36.76 -2.33
CA ASP A 10 20.44 -35.79 -2.29
C ASP A 10 19.18 -36.44 -1.72
N LEU A 11 18.51 -35.76 -0.82
CA LEU A 11 17.24 -36.18 -0.23
C LEU A 11 16.17 -35.09 -0.45
N LEU A 12 15.16 -35.40 -1.24
CA LEU A 12 14.00 -34.52 -1.43
C LEU A 12 13.05 -34.68 -0.24
N ILE A 13 12.80 -33.56 0.44
CA ILE A 13 11.80 -33.46 1.51
C ILE A 13 10.58 -32.73 0.95
N ASN A 14 9.47 -33.47 0.79
CA ASN A 14 8.16 -32.93 0.42
C ASN A 14 7.26 -33.01 1.63
N GLN A 15 6.87 -31.85 2.16
CA GLN A 15 5.90 -31.74 3.24
C GLN A 15 4.96 -30.58 2.98
N SER A 16 3.68 -30.82 3.23
CA SER A 16 2.63 -29.81 3.33
C SER A 16 2.06 -29.87 4.75
N GLY A 17 2.47 -28.94 5.61
CA GLY A 17 2.01 -28.86 7.00
C GLY A 17 3.11 -28.44 7.98
N SER A 18 2.71 -28.23 9.25
CA SER A 18 3.61 -27.77 10.31
C SER A 18 4.11 -28.89 11.25
N GLU A 19 3.83 -30.17 10.92
CA GLU A 19 4.22 -31.28 11.78
C GLU A 19 5.67 -31.71 11.52
N ASP A 20 6.35 -32.16 12.57
CA ASP A 20 7.70 -32.71 12.47
C ASP A 20 7.71 -34.02 11.71
N ILE A 21 8.63 -34.16 10.78
CA ILE A 21 8.83 -35.39 10.00
C ILE A 21 10.20 -36.00 10.24
N SER A 22 10.24 -37.32 10.31
CA SER A 22 11.48 -38.06 10.31
C SER A 22 11.93 -38.31 8.87
N PHE A 23 13.22 -38.22 8.62
CA PHE A 23 13.80 -38.49 7.33
C PHE A 23 15.06 -39.36 7.45
N ASN A 24 15.44 -40.07 6.38
CA ASN A 24 16.68 -40.82 6.27
C ASN A 24 17.27 -40.64 4.88
N PHE A 25 18.58 -40.44 4.81
CA PHE A 25 19.29 -40.49 3.55
C PHE A 25 19.32 -41.92 3.01
N PRO A 26 19.19 -42.10 1.68
CA PRO A 26 19.22 -43.45 1.08
C PRO A 26 20.61 -44.11 1.14
N GLY A 27 21.67 -43.31 1.12
CA GLY A 27 23.05 -43.79 1.19
C GLY A 27 23.43 -44.32 2.57
N LYS A 28 24.01 -45.52 2.64
CA LYS A 28 24.58 -46.06 3.87
C LYS A 28 26.04 -45.62 4.03
N MET A 29 26.40 -45.30 5.25
CA MET A 29 27.75 -44.86 5.62
C MET A 29 28.43 -45.92 6.51
N SER A 30 29.75 -46.09 6.33
CA SER A 30 30.54 -46.95 7.17
C SER A 30 30.83 -46.30 8.53
N SER A 31 31.04 -47.12 9.55
CA SER A 31 31.54 -46.65 10.84
C SER A 31 32.88 -45.95 10.65
N GLY A 32 33.05 -44.79 11.30
CA GLY A 32 34.23 -43.93 11.15
C GLY A 32 34.19 -42.95 9.98
N ALA A 33 33.21 -43.04 9.07
CA ALA A 33 33.07 -42.10 7.98
C ALA A 33 32.52 -40.75 8.48
N SER A 34 32.97 -39.64 7.86
CA SER A 34 32.42 -38.30 8.13
C SER A 34 31.16 -38.05 7.32
N TYR A 35 30.22 -37.36 7.90
CA TYR A 35 29.06 -36.81 7.21
C TYR A 35 29.00 -35.27 7.32
N ASP A 36 28.47 -34.63 6.29
CA ASP A 36 28.22 -33.18 6.25
C ASP A 36 26.91 -32.96 5.46
N VAL A 37 25.84 -32.69 6.21
CA VAL A 37 24.51 -32.48 5.67
C VAL A 37 24.24 -30.98 5.56
N SER A 38 23.88 -30.54 4.38
CA SER A 38 23.54 -29.15 4.05
C SER A 38 22.18 -29.06 3.39
N VAL A 39 21.58 -27.85 3.42
CA VAL A 39 20.39 -27.54 2.63
C VAL A 39 20.82 -27.10 1.24
N LYS A 40 20.65 -27.98 0.26
CA LYS A 40 20.99 -27.72 -1.15
C LYS A 40 20.01 -26.80 -1.82
N ILE A 41 18.71 -26.98 -1.56
CA ILE A 41 17.62 -26.16 -2.11
C ILE A 41 16.67 -25.80 -0.98
N GLN A 42 16.57 -24.51 -0.69
CA GLN A 42 15.62 -23.95 0.29
C GLN A 42 14.18 -24.03 -0.22
N PRO A 43 13.17 -24.09 0.66
CA PRO A 43 11.79 -23.83 0.28
C PRO A 43 11.62 -22.38 -0.21
N ASN A 44 10.61 -22.11 -1.05
CA ASN A 44 10.42 -20.78 -1.64
C ASN A 44 10.13 -19.65 -0.63
N THR A 45 9.50 -19.99 0.51
CA THR A 45 9.03 -19.00 1.49
C THR A 45 9.63 -19.17 2.88
N GLN A 46 10.61 -20.05 3.02
CA GLN A 46 11.25 -20.39 4.30
C GLN A 46 12.76 -20.47 4.15
N THR A 47 13.46 -20.12 5.22
CA THR A 47 14.89 -20.41 5.37
C THR A 47 15.06 -21.53 6.39
N CYS A 48 15.72 -22.62 5.97
CA CYS A 48 15.98 -23.77 6.81
C CYS A 48 17.46 -23.81 7.20
N SER A 49 17.71 -24.11 8.46
CA SER A 49 19.05 -24.37 9.02
C SER A 49 19.14 -25.77 9.57
N ILE A 50 20.34 -26.30 9.63
CA ILE A 50 20.62 -27.63 10.14
C ILE A 50 21.44 -27.53 11.41
N SER A 51 20.99 -28.22 12.46
CA SER A 51 21.77 -28.45 13.67
C SER A 51 22.35 -29.86 13.68
N LYS A 52 23.60 -30.01 14.14
CA LYS A 52 24.35 -31.26 14.14
C LYS A 52 24.45 -31.90 12.75
N GLY A 53 24.52 -31.05 11.70
CA GLY A 53 24.59 -31.49 10.32
C GLY A 53 25.90 -32.20 9.94
N ALA A 54 26.98 -32.03 10.72
CA ALA A 54 28.26 -32.61 10.43
C ALA A 54 28.81 -33.42 11.62
N GLY A 55 29.53 -34.51 11.32
CA GLY A 55 30.12 -35.37 12.34
C GLY A 55 30.74 -36.63 11.78
N THR A 56 31.02 -37.57 12.70
CA THR A 56 31.55 -38.89 12.37
C THR A 56 30.55 -39.98 12.76
N VAL A 57 30.34 -40.94 11.90
CA VAL A 57 29.42 -42.09 12.10
C VAL A 57 30.03 -43.07 13.10
N ASN A 58 29.55 -43.06 14.36
CA ASN A 58 29.94 -44.02 15.39
C ASN A 58 28.77 -44.97 15.75
N GLY A 59 27.71 -44.98 14.95
CA GLY A 59 26.45 -45.67 15.14
C GLY A 59 25.35 -45.00 14.36
N ARG A 60 24.09 -45.23 14.74
CA ARG A 60 22.96 -44.54 14.11
C ARG A 60 23.03 -43.04 14.46
N VAL A 61 23.06 -42.19 13.45
CA VAL A 61 22.93 -40.74 13.60
C VAL A 61 21.44 -40.40 13.56
N SER A 62 20.87 -39.91 14.65
CA SER A 62 19.44 -39.60 14.80
C SER A 62 19.15 -38.26 15.50
N ASP A 63 20.19 -37.47 15.74
CA ASP A 63 20.10 -36.19 16.45
C ASP A 63 20.29 -34.96 15.53
N LEU A 64 20.41 -35.22 14.22
CA LEU A 64 20.39 -34.17 13.20
C LEU A 64 18.98 -33.59 13.11
N ALA A 65 18.85 -32.26 13.21
CA ALA A 65 17.58 -31.58 13.08
C ALA A 65 17.64 -30.45 12.04
N VAL A 66 16.61 -30.35 11.24
CA VAL A 66 16.39 -29.26 10.29
C VAL A 66 15.27 -28.37 10.83
N VAL A 67 15.56 -27.09 11.02
CA VAL A 67 14.59 -26.10 11.49
C VAL A 67 14.38 -25.08 10.40
N CYS A 68 13.13 -24.90 9.99
CA CYS A 68 12.73 -23.94 8.96
C CYS A 68 11.93 -22.80 9.61
N SER A 69 12.23 -21.57 9.23
CA SER A 69 11.49 -20.37 9.65
C SER A 69 10.99 -19.65 8.40
N SER A 70 9.76 -19.10 8.49
CA SER A 70 9.22 -18.25 7.43
C SER A 70 9.91 -16.90 7.49
N GLU A 71 10.42 -16.43 6.36
CA GLU A 71 10.86 -15.05 6.20
C GLU A 71 9.65 -14.13 6.18
N SER A 72 9.76 -12.96 6.79
CA SER A 72 8.71 -11.95 6.77
C SER A 72 9.34 -10.55 6.75
N PHE A 73 8.67 -9.64 6.07
CA PHE A 73 9.17 -8.32 5.74
C PHE A 73 8.20 -7.23 6.19
N THR A 74 8.71 -6.03 6.38
CA THR A 74 7.93 -4.85 6.74
C THR A 74 7.30 -4.23 5.50
N VAL A 75 6.15 -3.59 5.70
CA VAL A 75 5.49 -2.75 4.68
C VAL A 75 5.44 -1.33 5.21
N GLY A 76 5.91 -0.38 4.42
CA GLY A 76 5.96 1.02 4.78
C GLY A 76 6.10 1.92 3.57
N GLY A 77 6.37 3.19 3.83
CA GLY A 77 6.53 4.21 2.80
C GLY A 77 6.53 5.60 3.37
N SER A 78 6.03 6.57 2.61
CA SER A 78 5.97 7.97 3.03
C SER A 78 4.58 8.56 2.85
N ILE A 79 4.25 9.54 3.70
CA ILE A 79 3.01 10.32 3.63
C ILE A 79 3.34 11.81 3.54
N SER A 80 2.60 12.52 2.67
CA SER A 80 2.72 13.97 2.47
C SER A 80 1.36 14.66 2.38
N GLY A 81 1.33 15.97 2.63
CA GLY A 81 0.11 16.78 2.60
C GLY A 81 -0.87 16.53 3.75
N LEU A 82 -0.49 15.71 4.73
CA LEU A 82 -1.33 15.40 5.89
C LEU A 82 -1.46 16.60 6.81
N SER A 83 -2.71 16.91 7.18
CA SER A 83 -3.10 17.80 8.28
C SER A 83 -4.24 17.11 9.02
N GLY A 84 -4.05 16.83 10.30
CA GLY A 84 -4.96 16.00 11.10
C GLY A 84 -4.51 14.55 11.17
N THR A 85 -5.44 13.64 11.35
CA THR A 85 -5.15 12.20 11.57
C THR A 85 -5.73 11.35 10.46
N VAL A 86 -4.90 10.49 9.85
CA VAL A 86 -5.30 9.47 8.87
C VAL A 86 -5.13 8.08 9.50
N ILE A 87 -5.97 7.14 9.13
CA ILE A 87 -5.76 5.73 9.44
C ILE A 87 -5.51 4.99 8.12
N LEU A 88 -4.32 4.41 8.00
CA LEU A 88 -3.96 3.48 6.95
C LEU A 88 -4.24 2.05 7.41
N GLN A 89 -4.43 1.15 6.47
CA GLN A 89 -4.67 -0.27 6.75
C GLN A 89 -3.92 -1.14 5.74
N ASN A 90 -3.20 -2.14 6.23
CA ASN A 90 -2.59 -3.16 5.38
C ASN A 90 -3.42 -4.44 5.42
N ASN A 91 -3.74 -5.00 4.25
CA ASN A 91 -4.52 -6.24 4.08
C ASN A 91 -5.84 -6.28 4.87
N GLY A 92 -6.47 -5.12 5.08
CA GLY A 92 -7.77 -5.03 5.76
C GLY A 92 -7.76 -5.33 7.26
N GLY A 93 -6.60 -5.47 7.91
CA GLY A 93 -6.52 -5.87 9.32
C GLY A 93 -5.50 -5.12 10.17
N ASP A 94 -4.37 -4.71 9.62
CA ASP A 94 -3.32 -3.99 10.35
C ASP A 94 -3.51 -2.48 10.18
N ASP A 95 -4.03 -1.82 11.23
CA ASP A 95 -4.33 -0.39 11.23
C ASP A 95 -3.13 0.42 11.72
N LEU A 96 -2.76 1.46 10.97
CA LEU A 96 -1.71 2.41 11.31
C LEU A 96 -2.27 3.81 11.36
N THR A 97 -2.21 4.45 12.53
CA THR A 97 -2.64 5.84 12.73
C THR A 97 -1.46 6.78 12.57
N LEU A 98 -1.58 7.76 11.67
CA LEU A 98 -0.56 8.78 11.41
C LEU A 98 -1.15 10.17 11.64
N SER A 99 -0.36 11.05 12.26
CA SER A 99 -0.70 12.46 12.53
C SER A 99 0.35 13.45 12.02
N THR A 100 1.43 12.95 11.43
CA THR A 100 2.55 13.75 10.89
C THR A 100 2.95 13.25 9.52
N ASN A 101 3.44 14.17 8.69
CA ASN A 101 4.07 13.81 7.42
C ASN A 101 5.43 13.14 7.65
N GLY A 102 5.86 12.31 6.72
CA GLY A 102 7.14 11.62 6.76
C GLY A 102 7.03 10.12 6.47
N GLU A 103 8.04 9.37 6.87
CA GLU A 103 8.07 7.92 6.69
C GLU A 103 7.15 7.21 7.68
N PHE A 104 6.62 6.05 7.25
CA PHE A 104 5.82 5.18 8.10
C PHE A 104 6.14 3.70 7.83
N SER A 105 5.84 2.85 8.80
CA SER A 105 5.93 1.40 8.67
C SER A 105 4.84 0.74 9.51
N PHE A 106 4.22 -0.30 8.96
CA PHE A 106 3.27 -1.14 9.69
C PHE A 106 4.01 -2.02 10.69
N GLN A 107 3.35 -2.33 11.82
CA GLN A 107 3.95 -3.16 12.87
C GLN A 107 3.98 -4.64 12.52
N SER A 108 2.95 -5.12 11.85
CA SER A 108 2.85 -6.52 11.47
C SER A 108 3.65 -6.78 10.20
N LYS A 109 4.55 -7.77 10.29
CA LYS A 109 5.31 -8.23 9.12
C LYS A 109 4.44 -9.14 8.25
N VAL A 110 4.68 -9.07 6.95
CA VAL A 110 4.02 -9.91 5.94
C VAL A 110 4.96 -11.04 5.52
N ALA A 111 4.46 -12.26 5.46
CA ALA A 111 5.26 -13.42 5.07
C ALA A 111 5.73 -13.31 3.62
N LYS A 112 6.96 -13.72 3.34
CA LYS A 112 7.54 -13.78 1.99
C LYS A 112 6.62 -14.52 1.01
N GLY A 113 6.41 -13.96 -0.16
CA GLY A 113 5.53 -14.51 -1.19
C GLY A 113 4.03 -14.21 -0.98
N SER A 114 3.65 -13.56 0.11
CA SER A 114 2.27 -13.11 0.33
C SER A 114 2.02 -11.76 -0.32
N GLU A 115 0.76 -11.44 -0.55
CA GLU A 115 0.36 -10.11 -1.03
C GLU A 115 0.33 -9.10 0.11
N TYR A 116 0.66 -7.85 -0.21
CA TYR A 116 0.35 -6.69 0.62
C TYR A 116 -0.55 -5.73 -0.15
N PHE A 117 -1.44 -5.06 0.58
CA PHE A 117 -2.31 -4.02 0.05
C PHE A 117 -2.55 -2.95 1.10
N VAL A 118 -1.97 -1.76 0.87
CA VAL A 118 -2.16 -0.60 1.74
C VAL A 118 -3.29 0.26 1.21
N SER A 119 -4.23 0.56 2.07
CA SER A 119 -5.39 1.41 1.78
C SER A 119 -5.57 2.49 2.85
N VAL A 120 -6.25 3.58 2.48
CA VAL A 120 -6.69 4.60 3.43
C VAL A 120 -8.03 4.16 4.02
N LYS A 121 -8.05 3.88 5.31
CA LYS A 121 -9.26 3.50 6.05
C LYS A 121 -10.09 4.69 6.47
N THR A 122 -9.43 5.76 6.93
CA THR A 122 -10.10 6.98 7.40
C THR A 122 -9.32 8.20 6.97
N ASN A 123 -9.99 9.12 6.31
CA ASN A 123 -9.42 10.40 5.90
C ASN A 123 -9.59 11.46 7.00
N PRO A 124 -8.62 12.37 7.17
CA PRO A 124 -8.81 13.56 8.00
C PRO A 124 -9.66 14.59 7.24
N SER A 125 -10.79 15.00 7.81
CA SER A 125 -11.61 16.07 7.19
C SER A 125 -10.88 17.42 7.23
N PRO A 126 -10.89 18.22 6.14
CA PRO A 126 -11.56 18.02 4.85
C PRO A 126 -10.67 17.36 3.77
N LEU A 127 -9.54 16.76 4.16
CA LEU A 127 -8.59 16.13 3.23
C LEU A 127 -9.08 14.78 2.73
N THR A 128 -8.72 14.44 1.50
CA THR A 128 -8.77 13.10 0.94
C THR A 128 -7.34 12.63 0.69
N CYS A 129 -7.00 11.45 1.21
CA CYS A 129 -5.71 10.83 1.04
C CYS A 129 -5.82 9.66 0.05
N SER A 130 -4.83 9.50 -0.81
CA SER A 130 -4.72 8.39 -1.75
C SER A 130 -3.37 7.71 -1.61
N ALA A 131 -3.34 6.38 -1.78
CA ALA A 131 -2.13 5.59 -1.75
C ALA A 131 -1.77 5.09 -3.15
N SER A 132 -0.49 5.19 -3.52
CA SER A 132 0.09 4.64 -4.75
C SER A 132 1.24 3.70 -4.42
N SER A 133 1.64 2.85 -5.38
CA SER A 133 2.60 1.75 -5.14
C SER A 133 2.21 0.87 -3.93
N ASN A 134 0.92 0.73 -3.72
CA ASN A 134 0.30 0.29 -2.46
C ASN A 134 -0.04 -1.20 -2.44
N ARG A 135 0.36 -1.97 -3.46
CA ARG A 135 0.12 -3.42 -3.53
C ARG A 135 1.23 -4.15 -4.26
N GLY A 136 1.42 -5.41 -3.92
CA GLY A 136 2.38 -6.29 -4.57
C GLY A 136 2.54 -7.61 -3.83
N ILE A 137 3.47 -8.43 -4.32
CA ILE A 137 3.97 -9.62 -3.63
C ILE A 137 5.22 -9.23 -2.86
N ILE A 138 5.29 -9.59 -1.59
CA ILE A 138 6.43 -9.22 -0.74
C ILE A 138 7.56 -10.22 -0.89
N ASP A 139 8.76 -9.72 -1.19
CA ASP A 139 9.99 -10.51 -1.32
C ASP A 139 11.16 -9.89 -0.51
N SER A 140 11.00 -8.64 -0.13
CA SER A 140 11.90 -7.85 0.72
C SER A 140 11.08 -6.80 1.47
N ASP A 141 11.72 -6.03 2.36
CA ASP A 141 11.06 -4.89 2.99
C ASP A 141 10.58 -3.89 1.92
N ILE A 142 9.37 -3.38 2.10
CA ILE A 142 8.71 -2.39 1.23
C ILE A 142 8.73 -1.04 1.95
N ASP A 143 9.31 -0.04 1.30
CA ASP A 143 9.37 1.37 1.73
C ASP A 143 8.86 2.35 0.67
N THR A 144 8.26 1.82 -0.39
CA THR A 144 7.89 2.55 -1.61
C THR A 144 6.44 2.98 -1.67
N VAL A 145 5.62 2.64 -0.67
CA VAL A 145 4.23 3.09 -0.61
C VAL A 145 4.20 4.61 -0.45
N SER A 146 3.51 5.31 -1.35
CA SER A 146 3.37 6.75 -1.28
C SER A 146 1.92 7.13 -0.99
N VAL A 147 1.70 7.85 0.12
CA VAL A 147 0.39 8.39 0.49
C VAL A 147 0.42 9.90 0.33
N THR A 148 -0.53 10.44 -0.45
CA THR A 148 -0.67 11.88 -0.65
C THR A 148 -2.03 12.32 -0.21
N CYS A 149 -2.09 13.35 0.65
CA CYS A 149 -3.31 13.96 1.12
C CYS A 149 -3.48 15.34 0.52
N SER A 150 -4.68 15.66 0.04
CA SER A 150 -5.01 16.96 -0.53
C SER A 150 -6.47 17.31 -0.24
N ILE A 151 -6.80 18.60 -0.30
CA ILE A 151 -8.18 19.04 -0.27
C ILE A 151 -8.75 18.89 -1.68
N GLU A 152 -9.87 18.19 -1.82
CA GLU A 152 -10.62 18.16 -3.07
C GLU A 152 -11.21 19.52 -3.36
N THR A 153 -11.20 19.92 -4.63
CA THR A 153 -11.76 21.18 -5.10
C THR A 153 -12.76 20.93 -6.21
N TYR A 154 -13.78 21.77 -6.27
CA TYR A 154 -14.86 21.68 -7.24
C TYR A 154 -15.07 23.02 -7.92
N LEU A 155 -15.46 23.01 -9.20
CA LEU A 155 -15.87 24.21 -9.92
C LEU A 155 -17.36 24.46 -9.69
N LEU A 156 -17.70 25.72 -9.46
CA LEU A 156 -19.10 26.13 -9.38
C LEU A 156 -19.67 26.36 -10.77
N SER A 157 -20.78 25.73 -11.06
CA SER A 157 -21.50 25.88 -12.31
C SER A 157 -23.01 25.96 -12.08
N GLY A 158 -23.71 26.51 -13.02
CA GLY A 158 -25.15 26.63 -12.95
C GLY A 158 -25.77 27.08 -14.27
N THR A 159 -27.04 27.40 -14.22
CA THR A 159 -27.79 27.97 -15.34
C THR A 159 -28.50 29.28 -14.91
N ALA A 160 -28.52 30.24 -15.79
CA ALA A 160 -29.28 31.48 -15.62
C ALA A 160 -30.42 31.46 -16.66
N SER A 161 -31.60 31.90 -16.23
CA SER A 161 -32.77 31.97 -17.11
C SER A 161 -33.47 33.31 -16.96
N GLY A 162 -34.22 33.74 -17.98
CA GLY A 162 -35.00 34.94 -17.97
C GLY A 162 -34.19 36.26 -18.00
N ILE A 163 -32.96 36.22 -18.52
CA ILE A 163 -32.05 37.36 -18.60
C ILE A 163 -32.53 38.36 -19.65
N GLY A 164 -33.24 37.89 -20.68
CA GLY A 164 -33.62 38.66 -21.84
C GLY A 164 -32.41 39.18 -22.64
N SER A 165 -32.52 40.38 -23.19
CA SER A 165 -31.41 41.02 -23.92
C SER A 165 -30.37 41.70 -23.01
N SER A 166 -30.40 41.44 -21.71
CA SER A 166 -29.52 42.06 -20.72
C SER A 166 -28.28 41.18 -20.47
N THR A 167 -27.24 41.76 -19.86
CA THR A 167 -26.09 41.05 -19.38
C THR A 167 -26.18 40.85 -17.87
N LEU A 168 -26.02 39.63 -17.41
CA LEU A 168 -25.95 39.28 -16.01
C LEU A 168 -24.48 39.12 -15.59
N GLY A 169 -24.01 39.97 -14.69
CA GLY A 169 -22.70 39.82 -14.04
C GLY A 169 -22.82 38.97 -12.77
N LEU A 170 -21.99 37.94 -12.67
CA LEU A 170 -21.85 37.11 -11.47
C LEU A 170 -20.41 37.18 -10.95
N VAL A 171 -20.28 37.21 -9.60
CA VAL A 171 -18.99 37.28 -8.93
C VAL A 171 -18.87 36.14 -7.91
N HIS A 172 -17.74 35.43 -7.96
CA HIS A 172 -17.36 34.42 -6.98
C HIS A 172 -15.85 34.48 -6.75
N GLY A 173 -15.41 34.57 -5.47
CA GLY A 173 -13.98 34.48 -5.11
C GLY A 173 -13.09 35.53 -5.79
N GLY A 174 -13.64 36.69 -6.19
CA GLY A 174 -12.94 37.71 -6.95
C GLY A 174 -12.99 37.51 -8.48
N GLU A 175 -13.42 36.35 -8.97
CA GLU A 175 -13.70 36.12 -10.39
C GLU A 175 -15.05 36.71 -10.77
N SER A 176 -15.09 37.42 -11.88
CA SER A 176 -16.33 37.97 -12.46
C SER A 176 -16.58 37.34 -13.82
N ILE A 177 -17.78 36.82 -14.03
CA ILE A 177 -18.24 36.33 -15.31
C ILE A 177 -19.43 37.11 -15.77
N SER A 178 -19.55 37.32 -17.09
CA SER A 178 -20.69 37.99 -17.72
C SER A 178 -21.45 36.99 -18.56
N ILE A 179 -22.74 36.88 -18.31
CA ILE A 179 -23.66 35.98 -19.02
C ILE A 179 -24.56 36.83 -19.89
N THR A 180 -24.50 36.61 -21.19
CA THR A 180 -25.40 37.29 -22.16
C THR A 180 -26.34 36.24 -22.74
N ASP A 181 -27.59 36.59 -22.86
CA ASP A 181 -28.61 35.72 -23.46
C ASP A 181 -28.40 35.68 -25.00
N ASN A 182 -28.43 34.47 -25.55
CA ASN A 182 -28.32 34.20 -26.99
C ASN A 182 -29.67 33.75 -27.56
N GLU A 183 -30.77 34.28 -27.08
CA GLU A 183 -32.12 33.84 -27.44
C GLU A 183 -32.51 32.43 -26.90
N SER A 184 -31.81 31.97 -25.88
CA SER A 184 -31.97 30.68 -25.21
C SER A 184 -32.62 30.90 -23.85
N ASP A 185 -33.63 30.10 -23.49
CA ASP A 185 -34.29 30.22 -22.18
C ASP A 185 -33.37 29.92 -20.98
N ASN A 186 -32.23 29.27 -21.23
CA ASN A 186 -31.26 28.86 -20.22
C ASN A 186 -29.84 29.01 -20.72
N VAL A 187 -29.02 29.80 -20.06
CA VAL A 187 -27.58 29.99 -20.32
C VAL A 187 -26.76 29.36 -19.21
N SER A 188 -25.92 28.40 -19.56
CA SER A 188 -25.03 27.74 -18.58
C SER A 188 -23.81 28.63 -18.29
N PHE A 189 -23.36 28.61 -17.04
CA PHE A 189 -22.13 29.27 -16.62
C PHE A 189 -21.29 28.36 -15.74
N GLN A 190 -19.99 28.63 -15.67
CA GLN A 190 -19.04 27.98 -14.80
C GLN A 190 -17.93 28.96 -14.37
N PHE A 191 -17.62 28.98 -13.09
CA PHE A 191 -16.46 29.68 -12.57
C PHE A 191 -15.21 28.82 -12.71
N THR A 192 -14.07 29.44 -12.95
CA THR A 192 -12.76 28.77 -12.99
C THR A 192 -12.08 28.74 -11.63
N THR A 193 -12.49 29.65 -10.73
CA THR A 193 -12.04 29.65 -9.33
C THR A 193 -12.70 28.51 -8.57
N PRO A 194 -11.93 27.50 -8.14
CA PRO A 194 -12.50 26.35 -7.45
C PRO A 194 -12.87 26.67 -6.00
N VAL A 195 -13.83 25.93 -5.48
CA VAL A 195 -14.13 25.86 -4.04
C VAL A 195 -13.59 24.58 -3.45
N THR A 196 -13.08 24.63 -2.23
CA THR A 196 -12.60 23.44 -1.51
C THR A 196 -13.76 22.61 -1.00
N ASN A 197 -13.56 21.30 -0.92
CA ASN A 197 -14.51 20.38 -0.27
C ASN A 197 -14.85 20.89 1.15
N GLN A 198 -16.13 20.96 1.48
CA GLN A 198 -16.67 21.56 2.71
C GLN A 198 -16.36 23.04 2.90
N GLY A 199 -15.78 23.72 1.92
CA GLY A 199 -15.57 25.17 1.92
C GLY A 199 -16.88 25.93 1.67
N GLY A 200 -17.04 27.07 2.31
CA GLY A 200 -18.14 28.00 2.02
C GLY A 200 -17.95 28.67 0.67
N TYR A 201 -19.04 28.94 -0.05
CA TYR A 201 -19.01 29.73 -1.25
C TYR A 201 -20.18 30.77 -1.26
N ALA A 202 -19.96 31.80 -2.00
CA ALA A 202 -21.00 32.82 -2.27
C ALA A 202 -20.89 33.27 -3.74
N ILE A 203 -22.03 33.30 -4.41
CA ILE A 203 -22.16 33.92 -5.73
C ILE A 203 -23.00 35.14 -5.56
N THR A 204 -22.51 36.30 -6.01
CA THR A 204 -23.21 37.56 -5.96
C THR A 204 -23.48 38.11 -7.36
N ILE A 205 -24.60 38.78 -7.54
CA ILE A 205 -24.93 39.50 -8.77
C ILE A 205 -24.20 40.84 -8.71
N ARG A 206 -23.43 41.12 -9.78
CA ARG A 206 -22.86 42.46 -9.97
C ARG A 206 -23.92 43.37 -10.55
N SER A 207 -24.38 44.37 -9.78
CA SER A 207 -25.18 45.43 -10.33
C SER A 207 -24.30 46.34 -11.17
N GLU A 208 -24.60 46.48 -12.44
CA GLU A 208 -24.03 47.60 -13.24
C GLU A 208 -24.73 48.85 -12.77
N GLU A 209 -23.98 49.76 -12.17
CA GLU A 209 -24.51 51.12 -11.93
C GLU A 209 -24.77 51.77 -13.29
N HIS A 210 -26.02 51.96 -13.63
CA HIS A 210 -26.40 52.87 -14.71
C HIS A 210 -25.94 54.26 -14.30
N THR A 211 -24.78 54.70 -14.73
CA THR A 211 -24.49 56.16 -14.80
C THR A 211 -25.41 56.71 -15.86
N SER A 212 -26.57 57.23 -15.43
CA SER A 212 -27.39 58.10 -16.25
C SER A 212 -26.63 59.42 -16.42
N GLU A 213 -26.13 59.69 -17.63
CA GLU A 213 -25.82 61.04 -18.07
C GLU A 213 -27.13 61.85 -18.29
#